data_584b957a7c63c1784e5e41cbf977d1cc
#
_entry.id   584b957a7c63c1784e5e41cbf977d1cc
#
_cell.length_a   1.000
_cell.length_b   1.000
_cell.length_c   1.000
_cell.angle_alpha   90.00
_cell.angle_beta   90.00
_cell.angle_gamma   90.00
#
_symmetry.space_group_name_H-M   'P 1'
#
loop_
_entity.id
_entity.type
_entity.pdbx_description
1 polymer ?
#
loop_
_entity_poly.entity_id
_entity_poly.type
_entity_poly.pdbx_seq_one_letter_code
_entity_poly.pdbx_strand_id
1 'polypeptide(L)' 'MTDKERLHQISLSLEKFQRTGDVEHLADIERILEQEE' A
#
# COMPACT_ATOMS: atom_id res chain seq x y z
N MET A 1 11.35 -9.54 -0.25
CA MET A 1 9.96 -9.41 0.20
C MET A 1 9.07 -10.37 -0.57
N THR A 2 8.23 -11.09 0.12
CA THR A 2 7.32 -12.03 -0.54
C THR A 2 6.06 -11.31 -1.02
N ASP A 3 5.38 -11.92 -1.97
CA ASP A 3 4.12 -11.37 -2.47
C ASP A 3 3.12 -11.20 -1.33
N LYS A 4 3.12 -12.15 -0.41
CA LYS A 4 2.19 -12.12 0.70
C LYS A 4 2.41 -10.90 1.58
N GLU A 5 3.66 -10.59 1.86
CA GLU A 5 3.98 -9.42 2.67
C GLU A 5 3.60 -8.14 1.95
N ARG A 6 3.85 -8.11 0.65
CA ARG A 6 3.52 -6.93 -0.13
C ARG A 6 2.02 -6.68 -0.15
N LEU A 7 1.24 -7.74 -0.35
CA LEU A 7 -0.21 -7.62 -0.34
C LEU A 7 -0.71 -7.15 1.02
N HIS A 8 -0.07 -7.63 2.08
CA HIS A 8 -0.46 -7.21 3.41
C HIS A 8 -0.23 -5.72 3.61
N GLN A 9 0.90 -5.21 3.16
CA GLN A 9 1.21 -3.80 3.29
C GLN A 9 0.27 -2.94 2.47
N ILE A 10 -0.07 -3.40 1.27
CA ILE A 10 -1.02 -2.68 0.43
C ILE A 10 -2.38 -2.62 1.12
N SER A 11 -2.80 -3.73 1.70
CA SER A 11 -4.08 -3.77 2.41
C SER A 11 -4.10 -2.78 3.57
N LEU A 12 -3.00 -2.70 4.31
CA LEU A 12 -2.90 -1.76 5.43
C LEU A 12 -3.00 -0.33 4.95
N SER A 13 -2.29 0.00 3.89
CA SER A 13 -2.33 1.34 3.35
C SER A 13 -3.73 1.70 2.85
N LEU A 14 -4.39 0.74 2.23
CA LEU A 14 -5.74 0.98 1.73
C LEU A 14 -6.71 1.22 2.88
N GLU A 15 -6.57 0.46 3.95
CA GLU A 15 -7.40 0.65 5.12
C GLU A 15 -7.24 2.05 5.69
N LYS A 16 -5.99 2.50 5.79
CA LYS A 16 -5.72 3.82 6.31
C LYS A 16 -6.35 4.89 5.42
N PHE A 17 -6.25 4.69 4.11
CA PHE A 17 -6.86 5.63 3.18
C PHE A 17 -8.37 5.70 3.38
N GLN A 18 -9.02 4.54 3.53
CA GLN A 18 -10.46 4.51 3.70
C GLN A 18 -10.88 5.18 4.99
N ARG A 19 -10.01 5.13 5.98
CA ARG A 19 -10.33 5.68 7.29
C ARG A 19 -10.13 7.19 7.32
N THR A 20 -9.05 7.67 6.71
CA THR A 20 -8.70 9.10 6.76
C THR A 20 -9.01 9.84 5.48
N GLY A 21 -9.05 9.13 4.36
CA GLY A 21 -9.23 9.77 3.05
C GLY A 21 -7.98 10.48 2.57
N ASP A 22 -6.83 10.17 3.15
CA ASP A 22 -5.58 10.85 2.82
C ASP A 22 -4.95 10.20 1.59
N VAL A 23 -4.79 10.97 0.52
CA VAL A 23 -4.26 10.45 -0.74
C VAL A 23 -2.80 10.01 -0.61
N GLU A 24 -2.11 10.43 0.43
CA GLU A 24 -0.72 10.01 0.63
C GLU A 24 -0.62 8.51 0.80
N HIS A 25 -1.66 7.89 1.33
CA HIS A 25 -1.65 6.44 1.46
C HIS A 25 -1.70 5.75 0.11
N LEU A 26 -2.31 6.39 -0.89
CA LEU A 26 -2.30 5.84 -2.23
C LEU A 26 -0.91 5.88 -2.83
N ALA A 27 -0.14 6.93 -2.52
CA ALA A 27 1.23 7.02 -2.98
C ALA A 27 2.07 5.88 -2.41
N ASP A 28 1.80 5.50 -1.16
CA ASP A 28 2.49 4.38 -0.56
C ASP A 28 2.24 3.10 -1.33
N ILE A 29 0.99 2.90 -1.74
CA ILE A 29 0.63 1.70 -2.51
C ILE A 29 1.38 1.69 -3.84
N GLU A 30 1.43 2.83 -4.52
CA GLU A 30 2.16 2.92 -5.78
C GLU A 30 3.63 2.59 -5.59
N ARG A 31 4.21 3.06 -4.50
CA ARG A 31 5.60 2.81 -4.20
C ARG A 31 5.87 1.32 -4.02
N ILE A 32 4.98 0.67 -3.29
CA ILE A 32 5.13 -0.76 -3.06
C ILE A 32 5.07 -1.52 -4.36
N LEU A 33 4.16 -1.13 -5.25
CA LEU A 33 4.04 -1.78 -6.55
C LEU A 33 5.24 -1.52 -7.43
N GLU A 34 5.84 -0.34 -7.33
CA GLU A 34 6.99 -0.01 -8.15
C GLU A 34 8.25 -0.70 -7.69
N GLN A 35 8.29 -1.15 -6.46
CA GLN A 35 9.45 -1.88 -5.95
C GLN A 35 9.52 -3.29 -6.51
N GLU A 36 8.54 -3.68 -7.25
CA GLU A 36 8.54 -5.00 -7.86
C GLU A 36 9.59 -5.07 -8.95
N GLU A 37 10.34 -6.12 -8.93
CA GLU A 37 11.40 -6.35 -9.92
C GLU A 37 10.85 -6.72 -11.27
#